data_9cce1c0b3b72d2048538e0e66aa0a091
#
_entry.id   9cce1c0b3b72d2048538e0e66aa0a091
#
_cell.length_a   1.000
_cell.length_b   1.000
_cell.length_c   1.000
_cell.angle_alpha   90.00
_cell.angle_beta   90.00
_cell.angle_gamma   90.00
#
_symmetry.space_group_name_H-M   'P 1'
#
loop_
_entity.id
_entity.type
_entity.pdbx_description
1 polymer ?
#
loop_
_entity_poly.entity_id
_entity_poly.type
_entity_poly.pdbx_seq_one_letter_code
_entity_poly.pdbx_strand_id
1 'polypeptide(L)'
;FILAYFCYIDGVYTIISMATTYGGEVGISDTSMILALLLTQFVAFPCAILSSKLAEKLGTLKVIRIFILIYCGICVFGYQLDKSWEFWVLAVVVGMAQGGIQSLSRSYYGRIIPKNESNEYFGFFDIFGKFADFFGPLIVSFCAFMFGTSTYGILALLVLFVIGYLLLRKVPEA
;
A
#
# COMPACT_ATOMS: atom_id res chain seq x y z
N PHE A 1 4.41 7.84 -14.45
CA PHE A 1 4.64 6.93 -13.33
C PHE A 1 4.28 7.59 -11.99
N ILE A 2 4.82 8.78 -11.67
CA ILE A 2 4.66 9.46 -10.37
C ILE A 2 3.19 9.61 -9.95
N LEU A 3 2.30 10.01 -10.85
CA LEU A 3 0.87 10.14 -10.54
C LEU A 3 0.22 8.79 -10.19
N ALA A 4 0.61 7.72 -10.88
CA ALA A 4 0.17 6.37 -10.52
C ALA A 4 0.69 5.97 -9.15
N TYR A 5 1.99 6.21 -8.91
CA TYR A 5 2.65 5.98 -7.62
C TYR A 5 1.93 6.71 -6.49
N PHE A 6 1.65 7.99 -6.66
CA PHE A 6 0.95 8.80 -5.67
C PHE A 6 -0.39 8.17 -5.27
N CYS A 7 -1.21 7.76 -6.24
CA CYS A 7 -2.53 7.19 -5.96
C CYS A 7 -2.45 5.86 -5.19
N TYR A 8 -1.63 4.90 -5.66
CA TYR A 8 -1.62 3.60 -4.99
C TYR A 8 -0.81 3.60 -3.70
N ILE A 9 0.23 4.42 -3.56
CA ILE A 9 1.03 4.48 -2.34
C ILE A 9 0.27 5.18 -1.20
N ASP A 10 -0.58 6.16 -1.50
CA ASP A 10 -1.50 6.76 -0.54
C ASP A 10 -2.44 5.70 0.07
N GLY A 11 -3.01 4.84 -0.75
CA GLY A 11 -3.80 3.70 -0.28
C GLY A 11 -2.99 2.74 0.60
N VAL A 12 -1.73 2.43 0.21
CA VAL A 12 -0.84 1.54 0.97
C VAL A 12 -0.52 2.11 2.35
N TYR A 13 -0.10 3.37 2.42
CA TYR A 13 0.22 4.02 3.70
C TYR A 13 -1.01 4.17 4.59
N THR A 14 -2.16 4.49 4.00
CA THR A 14 -3.42 4.60 4.73
C THR A 14 -3.84 3.28 5.38
N ILE A 15 -3.73 2.15 4.68
CA ILE A 15 -4.03 0.84 5.26
C ILE A 15 -3.15 0.57 6.48
N ILE A 16 -1.87 0.94 6.43
CA ILE A 16 -0.93 0.73 7.53
C ILE A 16 -1.23 1.68 8.69
N SER A 17 -1.40 2.97 8.43
CA SER A 17 -1.64 3.99 9.45
C SER A 17 -3.00 3.83 10.13
N MET A 18 -4.02 3.40 9.39
CA MET A 18 -5.37 3.20 9.91
C MET A 18 -5.60 1.80 10.50
N ALA A 19 -4.66 0.87 10.35
CA ALA A 19 -4.81 -0.50 10.83
C ALA A 19 -5.10 -0.59 12.34
N THR A 20 -4.47 0.24 13.15
CA THR A 20 -4.70 0.29 14.61
C THR A 20 -6.06 0.89 14.95
N THR A 21 -6.45 1.97 14.28
CA THR A 21 -7.77 2.60 14.48
C THR A 21 -8.88 1.61 14.13
N TYR A 22 -8.77 0.98 12.96
CA TYR A 22 -9.75 0.00 12.51
C TYR A 22 -9.76 -1.26 13.38
N GLY A 23 -8.59 -1.77 13.78
CA GLY A 23 -8.48 -2.91 14.69
C GLY A 23 -9.14 -2.63 16.05
N GLY A 24 -9.02 -1.40 16.57
CA GLY A 24 -9.71 -0.95 17.77
C GLY A 24 -11.24 -0.93 17.63
N GLU A 25 -11.76 -0.47 16.49
CA GLU A 25 -13.21 -0.52 16.20
C GLU A 25 -13.76 -1.95 16.13
N VAL A 26 -12.98 -2.90 15.64
CA VAL A 26 -13.35 -4.33 15.58
C VAL A 26 -13.15 -5.06 16.92
N GLY A 27 -12.57 -4.38 17.92
CA GLY A 27 -12.37 -4.93 19.27
C GLY A 27 -11.12 -5.77 19.44
N ILE A 28 -10.10 -5.55 18.63
CA ILE A 28 -8.79 -6.21 18.75
C ILE A 28 -7.98 -5.52 19.85
N SER A 29 -7.30 -6.29 20.71
CA SER A 29 -6.47 -5.74 21.78
C SER A 29 -5.26 -4.96 21.24
N ASP A 30 -4.86 -3.87 21.91
CA ASP A 30 -3.72 -3.03 21.54
C ASP A 30 -2.43 -3.83 21.37
N THR A 31 -2.19 -4.79 22.27
CA THR A 31 -1.03 -5.68 22.21
C THR A 31 -1.02 -6.50 20.91
N SER A 32 -2.17 -7.06 20.53
CA SER A 32 -2.30 -7.83 19.28
C SER A 32 -2.09 -6.94 18.05
N MET A 33 -2.59 -5.71 18.08
CA MET A 33 -2.38 -4.75 16.98
C MET A 33 -0.90 -4.39 16.81
N ILE A 34 -0.19 -4.09 17.89
CA ILE A 34 1.25 -3.79 17.86
C ILE A 34 2.05 -4.98 17.36
N LEU A 35 1.76 -6.19 17.86
CA LEU A 35 2.44 -7.41 17.40
C LEU A 35 2.16 -7.70 15.92
N ALA A 36 0.95 -7.48 15.46
CA ALA A 36 0.59 -7.64 14.05
C ALA A 36 1.33 -6.63 13.15
N LEU A 37 1.49 -5.37 13.57
CA LEU A 37 2.30 -4.38 12.86
C LEU A 37 3.79 -4.78 12.82
N LEU A 38 4.35 -5.29 13.91
CA LEU A 38 5.71 -5.82 13.92
C LEU A 38 5.85 -7.00 12.95
N LEU A 39 4.90 -7.94 12.98
CA LEU A 39 4.87 -9.06 12.04
C LEU A 39 4.84 -8.59 10.58
N THR A 40 4.05 -7.57 10.28
CA THR A 40 4.00 -6.96 8.95
C THR A 40 5.39 -6.51 8.48
N GLN A 41 6.18 -5.85 9.32
CA GLN A 41 7.54 -5.40 8.99
C GLN A 41 8.51 -6.56 8.81
N PHE A 42 8.42 -7.59 9.66
CA PHE A 42 9.25 -8.79 9.53
C PHE A 42 8.97 -9.56 8.23
N VAL A 43 7.72 -9.64 7.81
CA VAL A 43 7.31 -10.28 6.55
C VAL A 43 7.70 -9.42 5.35
N ALA A 44 7.61 -8.09 5.45
CA ALA A 44 7.91 -7.17 4.36
C ALA A 44 9.36 -7.29 3.88
N PHE A 45 10.31 -7.49 4.79
CA PHE A 45 11.74 -7.56 4.45
C PHE A 45 12.09 -8.70 3.48
N PRO A 46 11.84 -9.99 3.78
CA PRO A 46 12.12 -11.07 2.84
C PRO A 46 11.29 -10.97 1.56
N CYS A 47 10.04 -10.49 1.66
CA CYS A 47 9.18 -10.33 0.49
C CYS A 47 9.66 -9.22 -0.46
N ALA A 48 10.30 -8.17 0.02
CA ALA A 48 10.94 -7.18 -0.83
C ALA A 48 12.04 -7.81 -1.70
N ILE A 49 12.86 -8.70 -1.13
CA ILE A 49 13.92 -9.41 -1.87
C ILE A 49 13.32 -10.38 -2.90
N LEU A 50 12.32 -11.16 -2.50
CA LEU A 50 11.63 -12.08 -3.40
C LEU A 50 10.94 -11.37 -4.55
N SER A 51 10.32 -10.21 -4.28
CA SER A 51 9.66 -9.38 -5.28
C SER A 51 10.63 -8.85 -6.33
N SER A 52 11.86 -8.52 -5.93
CA SER A 52 12.91 -8.10 -6.88
C SER A 52 13.26 -9.23 -7.86
N LYS A 53 13.44 -10.45 -7.36
CA LYS A 53 13.68 -11.63 -8.21
C LYS A 53 12.50 -11.95 -9.13
N LEU A 54 11.28 -11.75 -8.65
CA LEU A 54 10.08 -11.92 -9.45
C LEU A 54 9.98 -10.85 -10.55
N ALA A 55 10.35 -9.62 -10.24
CA ALA A 55 10.36 -8.51 -11.18
C ALA A 55 11.39 -8.69 -12.31
N GLU A 56 12.52 -9.34 -12.04
CA GLU A 56 13.52 -9.71 -13.07
C GLU A 56 12.93 -10.65 -14.13
N LYS A 57 12.01 -11.54 -13.73
CA LYS A 57 11.39 -12.54 -14.62
C LYS A 57 10.14 -12.01 -15.34
N LEU A 58 9.30 -11.27 -14.64
CA LEU A 58 7.98 -10.88 -15.13
C LEU A 58 7.90 -9.42 -15.61
N GLY A 59 8.89 -8.60 -15.27
CA GLY A 59 8.86 -7.16 -15.45
C GLY A 59 8.36 -6.42 -14.21
N THR A 60 8.97 -5.27 -13.92
CA THR A 60 8.74 -4.54 -12.67
C THR A 60 7.32 -3.99 -12.57
N LEU A 61 6.81 -3.37 -13.64
CA LEU A 61 5.46 -2.79 -13.63
C LEU A 61 4.37 -3.86 -13.55
N LYS A 62 4.60 -5.03 -14.11
CA LYS A 62 3.65 -6.15 -13.98
C LYS A 62 3.53 -6.63 -12.55
N VAL A 63 4.67 -6.75 -11.85
CA VAL A 63 4.68 -7.17 -10.45
C VAL A 63 4.04 -6.10 -9.55
N ILE A 64 4.31 -4.81 -9.78
CA ILE A 64 3.63 -3.72 -9.07
C ILE A 64 2.10 -3.79 -9.29
N ARG A 65 1.64 -4.03 -10.51
CA ARG A 65 0.21 -4.21 -10.80
C ARG A 65 -0.41 -5.38 -10.04
N ILE A 66 0.31 -6.50 -9.90
CA ILE A 66 -0.14 -7.65 -9.11
C ILE A 66 -0.30 -7.23 -7.63
N PHE A 67 0.65 -6.49 -7.07
CA PHE A 67 0.54 -6.00 -5.69
C PHE A 67 -0.63 -5.03 -5.50
N ILE A 68 -0.90 -4.15 -6.47
CA ILE A 68 -2.09 -3.28 -6.41
C ILE A 68 -3.38 -4.12 -6.37
N LEU A 69 -3.48 -5.19 -7.16
CA LEU A 69 -4.62 -6.10 -7.13
C LEU A 69 -4.73 -6.83 -5.79
N ILE A 70 -3.61 -7.22 -5.18
CA ILE A 70 -3.59 -7.79 -3.83
C ILE A 70 -4.14 -6.78 -2.82
N TYR A 71 -3.75 -5.49 -2.92
CA TYR A 71 -4.30 -4.44 -2.06
C TYR A 71 -5.80 -4.20 -2.29
N CYS A 72 -6.30 -4.31 -3.51
CA CYS A 72 -7.74 -4.31 -3.76
C CYS A 72 -8.43 -5.48 -3.00
N GLY A 73 -7.83 -6.66 -3.03
CA GLY A 73 -8.31 -7.82 -2.26
C GLY A 73 -8.26 -7.57 -0.73
N ILE A 74 -7.19 -6.93 -0.24
CA ILE A 74 -7.06 -6.53 1.17
C ILE A 74 -8.19 -5.58 1.58
N CYS A 75 -8.55 -4.60 0.75
CA CYS A 75 -9.66 -3.69 1.04
C CYS A 75 -11.01 -4.43 1.14
N VAL A 76 -11.26 -5.36 0.23
CA VAL A 76 -12.50 -6.17 0.24
C VAL A 76 -12.53 -7.09 1.45
N PHE A 77 -11.42 -7.76 1.76
CA PHE A 77 -11.33 -8.64 2.94
C PHE A 77 -11.42 -7.84 4.24
N GLY A 78 -10.76 -6.69 4.32
CA GLY A 78 -10.83 -5.78 5.47
C GLY A 78 -12.24 -5.28 5.76
N TYR A 79 -13.06 -5.07 4.73
CA TYR A 79 -14.48 -4.72 4.89
C TYR A 79 -15.28 -5.79 5.66
N GLN A 80 -14.94 -7.08 5.52
CA GLN A 80 -15.63 -8.22 6.12
C GLN A 80 -14.94 -8.73 7.39
N LEU A 81 -14.02 -7.99 7.95
CA LEU A 81 -13.22 -8.42 9.10
C LEU A 81 -14.03 -8.37 10.39
N ASP A 82 -14.26 -9.56 10.96
CA ASP A 82 -15.03 -9.73 12.21
C ASP A 82 -14.22 -10.41 13.33
N LYS A 83 -13.10 -11.07 13.00
CA LYS A 83 -12.36 -11.93 13.93
C LYS A 83 -10.89 -11.54 14.06
N SER A 84 -10.35 -11.65 15.27
CA SER A 84 -8.93 -11.33 15.54
C SER A 84 -7.94 -12.13 14.69
N TRP A 85 -8.21 -13.39 14.37
CA TRP A 85 -7.30 -14.19 13.52
C TRP A 85 -7.24 -13.70 12.08
N GLU A 86 -8.34 -13.14 11.57
CA GLU A 86 -8.41 -12.53 10.23
C GLU A 86 -7.50 -11.31 10.13
N PHE A 87 -7.40 -10.53 11.22
CA PHE A 87 -6.47 -9.40 11.30
C PHE A 87 -5.00 -9.84 11.19
N TRP A 88 -4.65 -10.98 11.80
CA TRP A 88 -3.29 -11.55 11.68
C TRP A 88 -2.99 -12.02 10.25
N VAL A 89 -3.94 -12.68 9.59
CA VAL A 89 -3.81 -13.05 8.18
C VAL A 89 -3.63 -11.81 7.32
N LEU A 90 -4.44 -10.78 7.56
CA LEU A 90 -4.36 -9.50 6.85
C LEU A 90 -2.99 -8.84 7.04
N ALA A 91 -2.46 -8.84 8.26
CA ALA A 91 -1.12 -8.31 8.57
C ALA A 91 -0.01 -9.00 7.77
N VAL A 92 -0.06 -10.33 7.62
CA VAL A 92 0.89 -11.07 6.79
C VAL A 92 0.77 -10.69 5.31
N VAL A 93 -0.45 -10.65 4.77
CA VAL A 93 -0.69 -10.33 3.35
C VAL A 93 -0.28 -8.88 3.04
N VAL A 94 -0.59 -7.94 3.94
CA VAL A 94 -0.15 -6.53 3.85
C VAL A 94 1.38 -6.47 3.85
N GLY A 95 2.04 -7.18 4.77
CA GLY A 95 3.51 -7.22 4.84
C GLY A 95 4.14 -7.71 3.54
N MET A 96 3.61 -8.79 2.96
CA MET A 96 4.09 -9.33 1.68
C MET A 96 3.96 -8.31 0.56
N ALA A 97 2.82 -7.66 0.45
CA ALA A 97 2.56 -6.69 -0.62
C ALA A 97 3.32 -5.37 -0.40
N GLN A 98 3.41 -4.88 0.85
CA GLN A 98 4.09 -3.63 1.22
C GLN A 98 5.57 -3.66 0.84
N GLY A 99 6.31 -4.69 1.25
CA GLY A 99 7.73 -4.83 0.96
C GLY A 99 8.01 -4.83 -0.54
N GLY A 100 7.17 -5.56 -1.31
CA GLY A 100 7.29 -5.64 -2.76
C GLY A 100 6.96 -4.33 -3.47
N ILE A 101 5.81 -3.73 -3.18
CA ILE A 101 5.34 -2.54 -3.92
C ILE A 101 6.23 -1.32 -3.67
N GLN A 102 6.71 -1.11 -2.44
CA GLN A 102 7.57 0.02 -2.10
C GLN A 102 8.97 -0.13 -2.73
N SER A 103 9.60 -1.30 -2.60
CA SER A 103 10.93 -1.55 -3.13
C SER A 103 10.96 -1.48 -4.66
N LEU A 104 9.99 -2.08 -5.33
CA LEU A 104 9.89 -2.09 -6.79
C LEU A 104 9.55 -0.71 -7.36
N SER A 105 8.69 0.06 -6.70
CA SER A 105 8.36 1.42 -7.13
C SER A 105 9.58 2.33 -7.11
N ARG A 106 10.38 2.28 -6.03
CA ARG A 106 11.63 3.03 -5.92
C ARG A 106 12.68 2.56 -6.93
N SER A 107 12.82 1.25 -7.12
CA SER A 107 13.73 0.65 -8.10
C SER A 107 13.36 1.03 -9.55
N TYR A 108 12.08 0.97 -9.91
CA TYR A 108 11.59 1.38 -11.21
C TYR A 108 11.86 2.87 -11.46
N TYR A 109 11.54 3.72 -10.48
CA TYR A 109 11.77 5.15 -10.59
C TYR A 109 13.25 5.47 -10.81
N GLY A 110 14.16 4.81 -10.07
CA GLY A 110 15.60 4.98 -10.24
C GLY A 110 16.14 4.58 -11.61
N ARG A 111 15.41 3.74 -12.37
CA ARG A 111 15.80 3.36 -13.75
C ARG A 111 15.35 4.36 -14.81
N ILE A 112 14.26 5.08 -14.58
CA ILE A 112 13.69 6.02 -15.56
C ILE A 112 14.22 7.45 -15.42
N ILE A 113 14.87 7.79 -14.30
CA ILE A 113 15.41 9.13 -14.06
C ILE A 113 16.83 9.28 -14.63
N PRO A 114 17.25 10.53 -15.00
CA PRO A 114 18.61 10.82 -15.40
C PRO A 114 19.61 10.56 -14.27
N LYS A 115 20.70 9.86 -14.55
CA LYS A 115 21.69 9.50 -13.52
C LYS A 115 22.42 10.71 -12.93
N ASN A 116 22.58 11.78 -13.73
CA ASN A 116 23.31 12.99 -13.32
C ASN A 116 22.53 13.85 -12.30
N GLU A 117 21.20 13.71 -12.23
CA GLU A 117 20.30 14.52 -11.41
C GLU A 117 19.50 13.64 -10.42
N SER A 118 19.96 12.42 -10.16
CA SER A 118 19.23 11.42 -9.38
C SER A 118 18.82 11.92 -7.99
N ASN A 119 19.63 12.74 -7.32
CA ASN A 119 19.33 13.29 -6.00
C ASN A 119 18.09 14.20 -6.00
N GLU A 120 17.98 15.08 -7.02
CA GLU A 120 16.84 15.99 -7.15
C GLU A 120 15.56 15.22 -7.45
N TYR A 121 15.63 14.25 -8.38
CA TYR A 121 14.49 13.41 -8.73
C TYR A 121 14.03 12.52 -7.57
N PHE A 122 14.94 11.95 -6.78
CA PHE A 122 14.57 11.19 -5.59
C PHE A 122 14.00 12.08 -4.49
N GLY A 123 14.51 13.31 -4.34
CA GLY A 123 13.92 14.31 -3.46
C GLY A 123 12.46 14.60 -3.82
N PHE A 124 12.19 14.77 -5.11
CA PHE A 124 10.83 14.95 -5.63
C PHE A 124 9.94 13.72 -5.38
N PHE A 125 10.45 12.52 -5.63
CA PHE A 125 9.76 11.27 -5.35
C PHE A 125 9.38 11.11 -3.87
N ASP A 126 10.31 11.43 -2.97
CA ASP A 126 10.10 11.35 -1.52
C ASP A 126 9.07 12.39 -1.04
N ILE A 127 9.04 13.60 -1.64
CA ILE A 127 8.01 14.61 -1.39
C ILE A 127 6.62 14.05 -1.76
N PHE A 128 6.48 13.51 -2.97
CA PHE A 128 5.21 12.90 -3.40
C PHE A 128 4.80 11.72 -2.50
N GLY A 129 5.75 10.89 -2.10
CA GLY A 129 5.50 9.79 -1.16
C GLY A 129 5.00 10.26 0.21
N LYS A 130 5.53 11.36 0.73
CA LYS A 130 5.08 11.95 2.01
C LYS A 130 3.71 12.63 1.90
N PHE A 131 3.44 13.31 0.79
CA PHE A 131 2.13 13.90 0.55
C PHE A 131 1.05 12.83 0.28
N ALA A 132 1.45 11.67 -0.22
CA ALA A 132 0.56 10.55 -0.45
C ALA A 132 0.01 9.90 0.84
N ASP A 133 0.54 10.22 2.02
CA ASP A 133 -0.01 9.79 3.32
C ASP A 133 -1.09 10.75 3.86
N PHE A 134 -1.63 11.60 3.03
CA PHE A 134 -2.58 12.63 3.45
C PHE A 134 -4.02 12.38 2.97
N PHE A 135 -4.21 12.03 1.70
CA PHE A 135 -5.55 11.93 1.12
C PHE A 135 -6.30 10.68 1.57
N GLY A 136 -5.62 9.56 1.70
CA GLY A 136 -6.24 8.31 2.13
C GLY A 136 -6.83 8.40 3.53
N PRO A 137 -6.09 8.83 4.58
CA PRO A 137 -6.65 9.05 5.91
C PRO A 137 -7.80 10.06 5.94
N LEU A 138 -7.77 11.12 5.10
CA LEU A 138 -8.89 12.04 4.96
C LEU A 138 -10.15 11.34 4.41
N ILE A 139 -10.00 10.51 3.38
CA ILE A 139 -11.11 9.74 2.81
C ILE A 139 -11.70 8.81 3.87
N VAL A 140 -10.86 8.07 4.60
CA VAL A 140 -11.31 7.16 5.66
C VAL A 140 -12.01 7.93 6.78
N SER A 141 -11.42 9.03 7.24
CA SER A 141 -12.00 9.86 8.30
C SER A 141 -13.33 10.50 7.88
N PHE A 142 -13.43 10.96 6.63
CA PHE A 142 -14.67 11.51 6.09
C PHE A 142 -15.76 10.44 6.01
N CYS A 143 -15.44 9.23 5.57
CA CYS A 143 -16.38 8.10 5.56
C CYS A 143 -16.80 7.72 6.98
N ALA A 144 -15.85 7.67 7.93
CA ALA A 144 -16.16 7.40 9.33
C ALA A 144 -17.10 8.47 9.94
N PHE A 145 -16.90 9.74 9.59
CA PHE A 145 -17.78 10.84 10.02
C PHE A 145 -19.20 10.70 9.43
N MET A 146 -19.31 10.37 8.15
CA MET A 146 -20.60 10.26 7.45
C MET A 146 -21.40 8.99 7.82
N PHE A 147 -20.71 7.87 8.00
CA PHE A 147 -21.34 6.56 8.18
C PHE A 147 -21.15 5.97 9.60
N GLY A 148 -20.40 6.64 10.46
CA GLY A 148 -20.16 6.20 11.84
C GLY A 148 -19.17 5.03 12.00
N THR A 149 -18.50 4.60 10.91
CA THR A 149 -17.51 3.52 10.93
C THR A 149 -16.44 3.72 9.86
N SER A 150 -15.18 3.34 10.16
CA SER A 150 -14.05 3.37 9.22
C SER A 150 -14.15 2.31 8.12
N THR A 151 -15.02 1.32 8.26
CA THR A 151 -15.18 0.19 7.35
C THR A 151 -15.46 0.62 5.91
N TYR A 152 -16.35 1.60 5.71
CA TYR A 152 -16.64 2.15 4.37
C TYR A 152 -15.46 2.95 3.82
N GLY A 153 -14.64 3.55 4.69
CA GLY A 153 -13.43 4.24 4.30
C GLY A 153 -12.41 3.29 3.68
N ILE A 154 -12.27 2.08 4.22
CA ILE A 154 -11.39 1.04 3.65
C ILE A 154 -11.85 0.65 2.25
N LEU A 155 -13.16 0.50 2.02
CA LEU A 155 -13.68 0.27 0.68
C LEU A 155 -13.46 1.46 -0.27
N ALA A 156 -13.53 2.69 0.24
CA ALA A 156 -13.28 3.88 -0.57
C ALA A 156 -11.82 3.94 -1.08
N LEU A 157 -10.88 3.35 -0.36
CA LEU A 157 -9.48 3.24 -0.82
C LEU A 157 -9.34 2.40 -2.11
N LEU A 158 -10.29 1.52 -2.42
CA LEU A 158 -10.32 0.82 -3.70
C LEU A 158 -10.26 1.79 -4.89
N VAL A 159 -10.88 2.96 -4.78
CA VAL A 159 -10.85 3.98 -5.83
C VAL A 159 -9.43 4.44 -6.11
N LEU A 160 -8.62 4.67 -5.07
CA LEU A 160 -7.21 5.06 -5.21
C LEU A 160 -6.39 3.97 -5.88
N PHE A 161 -6.59 2.70 -5.48
CA PHE A 161 -5.89 1.56 -6.09
C PHE A 161 -6.30 1.34 -7.55
N VAL A 162 -7.58 1.46 -7.87
CA VAL A 162 -8.08 1.33 -9.26
C VAL A 162 -7.51 2.44 -10.14
N ILE A 163 -7.54 3.70 -9.68
CA ILE A 163 -6.95 4.83 -10.42
C ILE A 163 -5.44 4.59 -10.61
N GLY A 164 -4.72 4.23 -9.56
CA GLY A 164 -3.29 3.92 -9.62
C GLY A 164 -2.99 2.79 -10.61
N TYR A 165 -3.79 1.73 -10.61
CA TYR A 165 -3.67 0.61 -11.54
C TYR A 165 -3.88 1.04 -13.00
N LEU A 166 -4.95 1.80 -13.28
CA LEU A 166 -5.27 2.28 -14.63
C LEU A 166 -4.20 3.23 -15.18
N LEU A 167 -3.69 4.13 -14.32
CA LEU A 167 -2.59 5.02 -14.69
C LEU A 167 -1.29 4.24 -14.96
N LEU A 168 -1.01 3.22 -14.15
CA LEU A 168 0.18 2.38 -14.30
C LEU A 168 0.14 1.53 -15.59
N ARG A 169 -1.04 1.18 -16.09
CA ARG A 169 -1.18 0.47 -17.37
C ARG A 169 -0.68 1.30 -18.57
N LYS A 170 -0.71 2.62 -18.47
CA LYS A 170 -0.25 3.54 -19.53
C LYS A 170 1.26 3.80 -19.49
N VAL A 171 1.94 3.34 -18.45
CA VAL A 171 3.40 3.51 -18.29
C VAL A 171 4.11 2.38 -19.02
N PRO A 172 5.09 2.68 -19.90
CA PRO A 172 5.89 1.67 -20.56
C PRO A 172 6.82 0.96 -19.58
N GLU A 173 7.11 -0.30 -19.84
CA GLU A 173 8.16 -1.04 -19.11
C GLU A 173 9.52 -0.43 -19.43
N ALA A 174 10.40 -0.23 -18.44
CA ALA A 174 11.73 0.35 -18.56
C ALA A 174 12.81 -0.73 -18.43
#